data_808ebb55270cb9802a494b60e65f8a6d
#
_entry.id   808ebb55270cb9802a494b60e65f8a6d
#
_cell.length_a   1.000
_cell.length_b   1.000
_cell.length_c   1.000
_cell.angle_alpha   90.00
_cell.angle_beta   90.00
_cell.angle_gamma   90.00
#
_symmetry.space_group_name_H-M   'P 1'
#
loop_
_entity.id
_entity.type
_entity.pdbx_description
1 polymer ?
#
loop_
_entity_poly.entity_id
_entity_poly.type
_entity_poly.pdbx_seq_one_letter_code
_entity_poly.pdbx_strand_id
1 'polypeptide(L)'
;MLNKAVGGASTSAHLYGLAVDIVPVNGRIKEFKEFCHNYFADKKQRFDQVILEKKGTSEWVHIGLATKDGRKRGQLMEFKNNRYTYL
;
A
#
# COMPACT_ATOMS: atom_id res chain seq x y z
N MET A 1 -6.29 -0.46 14.28
CA MET A 1 -5.84 -0.59 13.95
C MET A 1 -4.75 -0.38 13.65
N LEU A 2 -4.20 -0.12 13.23
CA LEU A 2 -3.25 -0.27 12.96
C LEU A 2 -2.46 0.55 12.17
N ASN A 3 -2.87 1.60 11.54
CA ASN A 3 -2.09 2.42 10.66
C ASN A 3 -1.01 3.22 11.36
N LYS A 4 -1.09 3.42 12.61
CA LYS A 4 0.00 4.11 13.30
C LYS A 4 1.16 3.20 13.67
N ALA A 5 0.99 1.92 13.48
CA ALA A 5 2.02 0.96 13.86
C ALA A 5 3.28 1.08 13.03
N VAL A 6 3.21 1.67 11.86
CA VAL A 6 4.36 1.82 10.98
C VAL A 6 4.87 3.26 10.94
N GLY A 7 4.40 4.10 11.80
CA GLY A 7 4.97 5.44 11.96
C GLY A 7 4.89 6.31 10.73
N GLY A 8 3.75 6.37 10.10
CA GLY A 8 3.58 7.19 8.92
C GLY A 8 3.93 8.65 9.14
N ALA A 9 4.31 9.34 8.09
CA ALA A 9 4.64 10.74 8.14
C ALA A 9 3.40 11.56 8.49
N SER A 10 3.62 12.71 9.12
CA SER A 10 2.52 13.55 9.57
C SER A 10 1.63 14.07 8.44
N THR A 11 2.17 14.11 7.21
CA THR A 11 1.41 14.59 6.06
C THR A 11 0.88 13.46 5.18
N SER A 12 1.05 12.22 5.60
CA SER A 12 0.64 11.08 4.78
C SER A 12 -0.87 10.84 4.87
N ALA A 13 -1.39 10.06 3.93
CA ALA A 13 -2.78 9.66 3.95
C ALA A 13 -3.16 8.84 5.19
N HIS A 14 -2.18 8.20 5.83
CA HIS A 14 -2.41 7.47 7.07
C HIS A 14 -3.01 8.36 8.15
N LEU A 15 -2.56 9.61 8.20
CA LEU A 15 -3.01 10.54 9.21
C LEU A 15 -4.50 10.83 9.11
N TYR A 16 -5.05 10.72 7.91
CA TYR A 16 -6.45 11.01 7.66
C TYR A 16 -7.31 9.75 7.59
N GLY A 17 -6.73 8.59 7.90
CA GLY A 17 -7.48 7.35 7.85
C GLY A 17 -7.81 6.87 6.44
N LEU A 18 -7.14 7.40 5.43
CA LEU A 18 -7.39 7.04 4.04
C LEU A 18 -6.40 6.00 3.52
N ALA A 19 -5.42 5.63 4.31
CA ALA A 19 -4.41 4.65 3.91
C ALA A 19 -3.95 3.84 5.11
N VAL A 20 -3.45 2.64 4.84
CA VAL A 20 -2.95 1.74 5.88
C VAL A 20 -1.81 0.90 5.30
N ASP A 21 -0.82 0.59 6.13
CA ASP A 21 0.23 -0.35 5.78
C ASP A 21 -0.06 -1.67 6.48
N ILE A 22 0.01 -2.76 5.74
CA ILE A 22 -0.40 -4.08 6.22
C ILE A 22 0.75 -5.06 6.13
N VAL A 23 0.98 -5.78 7.23
CA VAL A 23 1.91 -6.90 7.28
C VAL A 23 1.12 -8.09 7.82
N PRO A 24 1.06 -9.21 7.07
CA PRO A 24 0.31 -10.36 7.56
C PRO A 24 1.01 -10.97 8.77
N VAL A 25 0.22 -11.33 9.78
CA VAL A 25 0.77 -11.86 11.04
C VAL A 25 1.39 -13.23 10.88
N ASN A 26 1.03 -13.96 9.82
CA ASN A 26 1.57 -15.29 9.59
C ASN A 26 2.90 -15.27 8.84
N GLY A 27 3.44 -14.09 8.55
CA GLY A 27 4.72 -13.95 7.86
C GLY A 27 4.71 -14.24 6.37
N ARG A 28 3.53 -14.49 5.79
CA ARG A 28 3.44 -14.83 4.37
C ARG A 28 3.29 -13.58 3.51
N ILE A 29 4.27 -12.71 3.60
CA ILE A 29 4.19 -11.42 2.91
C ILE A 29 4.22 -11.58 1.39
N LYS A 30 4.98 -12.54 0.86
CA LYS A 30 5.06 -12.71 -0.59
C LYS A 30 3.72 -13.17 -1.17
N GLU A 31 3.07 -14.09 -0.49
CA GLU A 31 1.74 -14.56 -0.89
C GLU A 31 0.71 -13.45 -0.79
N PHE A 32 0.82 -12.64 0.25
CA PHE A 32 -0.09 -11.51 0.42
C PHE A 32 0.11 -10.46 -0.67
N LYS A 33 1.36 -10.19 -1.05
CA LYS A 33 1.63 -9.25 -2.15
C LYS A 33 1.05 -9.76 -3.46
N GLU A 34 1.20 -11.05 -3.73
CA GLU A 34 0.64 -11.63 -4.94
C GLU A 34 -0.87 -11.54 -4.95
N PHE A 35 -1.49 -11.82 -3.81
CA PHE A 35 -2.93 -11.66 -3.67
C PHE A 35 -3.36 -10.22 -3.95
N CYS A 36 -2.67 -9.25 -3.38
CA CYS A 36 -3.01 -7.84 -3.59
C CYS A 36 -2.85 -7.44 -5.04
N HIS A 37 -1.77 -7.87 -5.68
CA HIS A 37 -1.56 -7.56 -7.09
C HIS A 37 -2.73 -8.07 -7.93
N ASN A 38 -3.11 -9.32 -7.73
CA ASN A 38 -4.19 -9.92 -8.51
C ASN A 38 -5.55 -9.29 -8.18
N TYR A 39 -5.78 -9.03 -6.90
CA TYR A 39 -7.07 -8.50 -6.46
C TYR A 39 -7.30 -7.08 -6.96
N PHE A 40 -6.28 -6.23 -6.90
CA PHE A 40 -6.44 -4.82 -7.25
C PHE A 40 -6.21 -4.51 -8.73
N ALA A 41 -5.68 -5.45 -9.49
CA ALA A 41 -5.31 -5.18 -10.88
C ALA A 41 -6.48 -4.69 -11.73
N ASP A 42 -7.68 -5.19 -11.48
CA ASP A 42 -8.87 -4.80 -12.22
C ASP A 42 -9.82 -3.90 -11.44
N LYS A 43 -9.31 -3.30 -10.34
CA LYS A 43 -10.13 -2.47 -9.48
C LYS A 43 -9.57 -1.06 -9.34
N LYS A 44 -8.88 -0.59 -10.36
CA LYS A 44 -8.16 0.69 -10.28
C LYS A 44 -9.05 1.91 -10.09
N GLN A 45 -10.35 1.76 -10.33
CA GLN A 45 -11.30 2.85 -10.10
C GLN A 45 -11.74 2.93 -8.63
N ARG A 46 -11.30 1.98 -7.80
CA ARG A 46 -11.79 1.85 -6.42
C ARG A 46 -10.75 2.20 -5.37
N PHE A 47 -9.52 2.50 -5.78
CA PHE A 47 -8.48 2.83 -4.83
C PHE A 47 -7.59 3.92 -5.38
N ASP A 48 -6.81 4.53 -4.48
CA ASP A 48 -5.85 5.55 -4.88
C ASP A 48 -4.50 4.92 -5.17
N GLN A 49 -3.88 4.27 -4.18
CA GLN A 49 -2.58 3.62 -4.36
C GLN A 49 -2.55 2.31 -3.64
N VAL A 50 -2.05 1.28 -4.30
CA VAL A 50 -1.65 0.03 -3.66
C VAL A 50 -0.20 -0.18 -4.03
N ILE A 51 0.67 -0.23 -3.02
CA ILE A 51 2.12 -0.31 -3.25
C ILE A 51 2.66 -1.53 -2.54
N LEU A 52 3.25 -2.43 -3.30
CA LEU A 52 3.96 -3.59 -2.75
C LEU A 52 5.35 -3.12 -2.39
N GLU A 53 5.64 -2.99 -1.09
CA GLU A 53 6.85 -2.31 -0.65
C GLU A 53 7.87 -3.25 -0.04
N LYS A 54 9.14 -2.98 -0.37
CA LYS A 54 10.27 -3.66 0.24
C LYS A 54 11.38 -2.65 0.46
N LYS A 55 11.85 -2.57 1.69
CA LYS A 55 12.97 -1.71 2.05
C LYS A 55 13.87 -2.47 3.01
N GLY A 56 15.08 -2.79 2.60
CA GLY A 56 15.96 -3.64 3.39
C GLY A 56 15.35 -5.01 3.56
N THR A 57 15.18 -5.44 4.79
CA THR A 57 14.54 -6.73 5.10
C THR A 57 13.05 -6.57 5.44
N SER A 58 12.54 -5.35 5.39
CA SER A 58 11.13 -5.09 5.71
C SER A 58 10.29 -5.12 4.45
N GLU A 59 9.12 -5.76 4.53
CA GLU A 59 8.17 -5.81 3.43
C GLU A 59 6.77 -5.59 3.97
N TRP A 60 5.97 -4.85 3.23
CA TRP A 60 4.59 -4.59 3.60
C TRP A 60 3.80 -4.17 2.37
N VAL A 61 2.50 -4.00 2.52
CA VAL A 61 1.65 -3.47 1.45
C VAL A 61 0.98 -2.21 1.95
N HIS A 62 1.17 -1.13 1.21
CA HIS A 62 0.49 0.13 1.46
C HIS A 62 -0.80 0.14 0.64
N ILE A 63 -1.93 0.38 1.28
CA ILE A 63 -3.23 0.48 0.62
C ILE A 63 -3.83 1.83 0.94
N GLY A 64 -3.93 2.69 -0.06
CA GLY A 64 -4.55 3.99 0.06
C GLY A 64 -5.85 4.02 -0.70
N LEU A 65 -6.95 4.37 -0.02
CA LEU A 65 -8.27 4.33 -0.64
C LEU A 65 -8.55 5.60 -1.45
N ALA A 66 -8.07 6.74 -0.99
CA ALA A 66 -8.28 8.00 -1.68
C ALA A 66 -7.26 9.01 -1.21
N THR A 67 -7.01 10.04 -2.01
CA THR A 67 -6.24 11.18 -1.59
C THR A 67 -7.06 12.00 -0.57
N LYS A 68 -6.42 12.98 0.04
CA LYS A 68 -7.10 13.83 1.03
C LYS A 68 -8.35 14.50 0.44
N ASP A 69 -8.30 14.86 -0.85
CA ASP A 69 -9.44 15.51 -1.52
C ASP A 69 -10.35 14.50 -2.23
N GLY A 70 -10.19 13.21 -1.95
CA GLY A 70 -11.13 12.19 -2.41
C GLY A 70 -10.81 11.57 -3.77
N ARG A 71 -9.67 11.88 -4.36
CA ARG A 71 -9.32 11.30 -5.66
C ARG A 71 -8.81 9.88 -5.52
N LYS A 72 -9.08 9.07 -6.54
CA LYS A 72 -8.62 7.69 -6.63
C LYS A 72 -7.82 7.54 -7.91
N ARG A 73 -6.51 7.58 -7.79
CA ARG A 73 -5.62 7.56 -8.95
C ARG A 73 -5.43 6.17 -9.56
N GLY A 74 -5.77 5.12 -8.82
CA GLY A 74 -5.66 3.76 -9.32
C GLY A 74 -4.23 3.32 -9.57
N GLN A 75 -3.30 3.73 -8.73
CA GLN A 75 -1.90 3.41 -8.92
C GLN A 75 -1.54 2.12 -8.20
N LEU A 76 -1.34 1.05 -8.97
CA LEU A 76 -0.84 -0.22 -8.46
C LEU A 76 0.64 -0.28 -8.77
N MET A 77 1.46 -0.32 -7.72
CA MET A 77 2.89 -0.12 -7.85
C MET A 77 3.68 -1.09 -6.99
N GLU A 78 4.95 -1.20 -7.31
CA GLU A 78 5.91 -1.91 -6.48
C GLU A 78 7.03 -0.95 -6.13
N PHE A 79 7.48 -0.99 -4.86
CA PHE A 79 8.63 -0.21 -4.43
C PHE A 79 9.70 -1.18 -3.93
N LYS A 80 10.85 -1.19 -4.58
CA LYS A 80 12.01 -1.94 -4.13
C LYS A 80 13.27 -1.33 -4.75
N ASN A 81 14.40 -1.52 -4.11
CA ASN A 81 15.68 -0.96 -4.55
C ASN A 81 15.57 0.55 -4.75
N ASN A 82 14.84 1.22 -3.83
CA ASN A 82 14.62 2.66 -3.86
C ASN A 82 13.96 3.16 -5.14
N ARG A 83 13.14 2.33 -5.77
CA ARG A 83 12.52 2.67 -7.04
C ARG A 83 11.07 2.24 -7.05
N TYR A 84 10.19 3.11 -7.56
CA TYR A 84 8.80 2.78 -7.80
C TYR A 84 8.62 2.30 -9.24
N THR A 85 7.81 1.27 -9.41
CA THR A 85 7.48 0.72 -10.72
C THR A 85 5.98 0.46 -10.78
N TYR A 86 5.34 0.88 -11.86
CA TYR A 86 3.93 0.54 -12.06
C TYR A 86 3.79 -0.92 -12.47
N LEU A 87 2.76 -1.56 -11.95
CA LEU A 87 2.51 -2.97 -12.26
C LEU A 87 1.37 -3.15 -13.24
#